data_aa7bda1beecfa0fe48eb4c0156cad1f2
#
_entry.id   aa7bda1beecfa0fe48eb4c0156cad1f2
#
_cell.length_a   1.000
_cell.length_b   1.000
_cell.length_c   1.000
_cell.angle_alpha   90.00
_cell.angle_beta   90.00
_cell.angle_gamma   90.00
#
_symmetry.space_group_name_H-M   'P 1'
#
loop_
_entity.id
_entity.type
_entity.pdbx_description
1 polymer ?
#
loop_
_entity_poly.entity_id
_entity_poly.type
_entity_poly.pdbx_seq_one_letter_code
_entity_poly.pdbx_strand_id
1 'polypeptide(L)'
;MRILVNERGAQRLLARHLWVFRRDVLSGPEEPGLYPVYWGKRFLALALFNPASDLSVRAYRFRPARDPAEALLDNLEKALARRLPALEGEPEGGFRLAHAEGDFLPGLVVDYYAGHLVLQTTAYAWEALLPQVAEKVKPLAKSLLAKNDARVRELEGLPLYVRPLLGQAPERVAVKEGRIRYLVDLTGGQKTGAYLDQRDNRILMERFRGERALDVFSYAGSFGLHLALGFQEVISVDSSAEALRQAEENARLNGLTLKMVEANAFDHLRALE
;
A
#
# COMPACT_ATOMS: atom_id res chain seq x y z
N MET A 1 -24.22 19.46 -5.78
CA MET A 1 -23.04 20.35 -5.63
C MET A 1 -21.97 19.93 -6.63
N ARG A 2 -21.04 20.82 -7.02
CA ARG A 2 -19.97 20.55 -7.99
C ARG A 2 -18.72 21.36 -7.65
N ILE A 3 -17.58 20.90 -8.14
CA ILE A 3 -16.30 21.60 -8.05
C ILE A 3 -16.04 22.31 -9.38
N LEU A 4 -15.66 23.59 -9.33
CA LEU A 4 -15.22 24.34 -10.51
C LEU A 4 -13.71 24.54 -10.41
N VAL A 5 -13.00 24.22 -11.49
CA VAL A 5 -11.56 24.42 -11.60
C VAL A 5 -11.21 25.47 -12.65
N ASN A 6 -10.05 26.10 -12.50
CA ASN A 6 -9.47 26.99 -13.50
C ASN A 6 -8.93 26.20 -14.71
N GLU A 7 -8.43 26.90 -15.72
CA GLU A 7 -7.89 26.29 -16.94
C GLU A 7 -6.73 25.33 -16.62
N ARG A 8 -5.83 25.69 -15.70
CA ARG A 8 -4.69 24.85 -15.30
C ARG A 8 -5.15 23.54 -14.68
N GLY A 9 -6.12 23.58 -13.75
CA GLY A 9 -6.74 22.38 -13.16
C GLY A 9 -7.45 21.53 -14.21
N ALA A 10 -8.14 22.18 -15.17
CA ALA A 10 -8.80 21.49 -16.27
C ALA A 10 -7.81 20.77 -17.18
N GLN A 11 -6.71 21.42 -17.60
CA GLN A 11 -5.68 20.80 -18.44
C GLN A 11 -5.07 19.56 -17.79
N ARG A 12 -4.83 19.57 -16.47
CA ARG A 12 -4.35 18.38 -15.73
C ARG A 12 -5.33 17.20 -15.87
N LEU A 13 -6.62 17.42 -15.61
CA LEU A 13 -7.64 16.38 -15.72
C LEU A 13 -7.87 15.92 -17.16
N LEU A 14 -7.80 16.80 -18.14
CA LEU A 14 -7.87 16.44 -19.57
C LEU A 14 -6.68 15.57 -19.99
N ALA A 15 -5.49 15.81 -19.44
CA ALA A 15 -4.30 14.98 -19.61
C ALA A 15 -4.34 13.68 -18.76
N ARG A 16 -5.49 13.36 -18.13
CA ARG A 16 -5.66 12.19 -17.26
C ARG A 16 -4.81 12.19 -16.00
N HIS A 17 -4.27 13.35 -15.58
CA HIS A 17 -3.65 13.48 -14.28
C HIS A 17 -4.74 13.53 -13.21
N LEU A 18 -4.60 12.71 -12.15
CA LEU A 18 -5.66 12.52 -11.16
C LEU A 18 -5.78 13.65 -10.14
N TRP A 19 -4.79 14.54 -10.03
CA TRP A 19 -4.67 15.50 -8.94
C TRP A 19 -4.85 16.95 -9.40
N VAL A 20 -5.70 17.70 -8.65
CA VAL A 20 -5.79 19.17 -8.77
C VAL A 20 -5.57 19.78 -7.39
N PHE A 21 -4.65 20.74 -7.32
CA PHE A 21 -4.33 21.44 -6.08
C PHE A 21 -5.36 22.54 -5.77
N ARG A 22 -5.49 22.87 -4.48
CA ARG A 22 -6.44 23.88 -3.97
C ARG A 22 -6.39 25.20 -4.73
N ARG A 23 -5.18 25.69 -5.08
CA ARG A 23 -4.98 26.94 -5.86
C ARG A 23 -5.61 26.90 -7.26
N ASP A 24 -5.92 25.74 -7.79
CA ASP A 24 -6.52 25.56 -9.11
C ASP A 24 -8.03 25.31 -9.02
N VAL A 25 -8.61 25.30 -7.81
CA VAL A 25 -10.05 25.21 -7.52
C VAL A 25 -10.60 26.63 -7.41
N LEU A 26 -11.63 26.96 -8.22
CA LEU A 26 -12.29 28.26 -8.22
C LEU A 26 -13.43 28.30 -7.19
N SER A 27 -14.19 27.23 -7.08
CA SER A 27 -15.25 27.05 -6.11
C SER A 27 -15.61 25.58 -5.93
N GLY A 28 -16.18 25.21 -4.79
CA GLY A 28 -16.60 23.86 -4.47
C GLY A 28 -17.47 23.82 -3.22
N PRO A 29 -17.91 22.63 -2.81
CA PRO A 29 -18.58 22.40 -1.54
C PRO A 29 -17.69 22.80 -0.35
N GLU A 30 -18.30 23.12 0.77
CA GLU A 30 -17.57 23.40 2.03
C GLU A 30 -17.11 22.11 2.71
N GLU A 31 -17.86 21.03 2.51
CA GLU A 31 -17.60 19.74 3.14
C GLU A 31 -16.79 18.79 2.23
N PRO A 32 -15.86 18.00 2.78
CA PRO A 32 -15.20 16.93 2.06
C PRO A 32 -16.19 15.87 1.56
N GLY A 33 -15.92 15.26 0.40
CA GLY A 33 -16.81 14.22 -0.14
C GLY A 33 -16.49 13.82 -1.57
N LEU A 34 -17.51 13.25 -2.24
CA LEU A 34 -17.45 12.81 -3.63
C LEU A 34 -18.26 13.77 -4.52
N TYR A 35 -17.57 14.41 -5.44
CA TYR A 35 -18.22 15.46 -6.26
C TYR A 35 -17.77 15.42 -7.72
N PRO A 36 -18.64 15.85 -8.65
CA PRO A 36 -18.26 16.07 -10.03
C PRO A 36 -17.44 17.36 -10.17
N VAL A 37 -16.42 17.30 -11.02
CA VAL A 37 -15.50 18.39 -11.34
C VAL A 37 -15.81 18.94 -12.73
N TYR A 38 -15.87 20.26 -12.84
CA TYR A 38 -16.21 20.97 -14.07
C TYR A 38 -15.21 22.10 -14.39
N TRP A 39 -15.06 22.39 -15.67
CA TRP A 39 -14.48 23.61 -16.20
C TRP A 39 -15.56 24.37 -16.97
N GLY A 40 -16.05 25.48 -16.42
CA GLY A 40 -17.25 26.12 -16.88
C GLY A 40 -18.47 25.18 -16.86
N LYS A 41 -18.98 24.83 -18.05
CA LYS A 41 -20.10 23.86 -18.21
C LYS A 41 -19.63 22.45 -18.56
N ARG A 42 -18.34 22.26 -18.84
CA ARG A 42 -17.77 20.97 -19.25
C ARG A 42 -17.50 20.09 -18.04
N PHE A 43 -18.10 18.90 -18.00
CA PHE A 43 -17.75 17.86 -17.05
C PHE A 43 -16.33 17.34 -17.34
N LEU A 44 -15.52 17.14 -16.29
CA LEU A 44 -14.15 16.62 -16.40
C LEU A 44 -13.99 15.27 -15.72
N ALA A 45 -14.40 15.13 -14.46
CA ALA A 45 -14.22 13.92 -13.68
C ALA A 45 -15.18 13.83 -12.49
N LEU A 46 -15.31 12.64 -11.89
CA LEU A 46 -15.72 12.46 -10.50
C LEU A 46 -14.47 12.38 -9.64
N ALA A 47 -14.49 13.00 -8.45
CA ALA A 47 -13.34 13.11 -7.58
C ALA A 47 -13.69 13.01 -6.10
N LEU A 48 -12.73 12.54 -5.30
CA LEU A 48 -12.66 12.82 -3.88
C LEU A 48 -12.23 14.28 -3.73
N PHE A 49 -12.89 15.01 -2.86
CA PHE A 49 -12.63 16.42 -2.61
C PHE A 49 -12.47 16.70 -1.12
N ASN A 50 -11.46 17.50 -0.81
CA ASN A 50 -11.27 18.07 0.51
C ASN A 50 -10.85 19.54 0.38
N PRO A 51 -11.70 20.52 0.76
CA PRO A 51 -11.38 21.94 0.62
C PRO A 51 -10.24 22.40 1.53
N ALA A 52 -9.97 21.68 2.63
CA ALA A 52 -8.90 21.99 3.57
C ALA A 52 -7.52 21.47 3.10
N SER A 53 -7.49 20.47 2.25
CA SER A 53 -6.24 19.87 1.75
C SER A 53 -5.61 20.68 0.62
N ASP A 54 -4.29 20.77 0.57
CA ASP A 54 -3.58 21.38 -0.57
C ASP A 54 -3.79 20.55 -1.86
N LEU A 55 -3.87 19.23 -1.74
CA LEU A 55 -4.27 18.32 -2.81
C LEU A 55 -5.79 18.13 -2.75
N SER A 56 -6.54 19.17 -3.10
CA SER A 56 -7.98 19.24 -2.87
C SER A 56 -8.80 18.27 -3.69
N VAL A 57 -8.39 17.95 -4.93
CA VAL A 57 -9.18 17.12 -5.86
C VAL A 57 -8.37 15.90 -6.26
N ARG A 58 -8.95 14.71 -6.06
CA ARG A 58 -8.35 13.42 -6.45
C ARG A 58 -9.36 12.69 -7.34
N ALA A 59 -9.18 12.80 -8.66
CA ALA A 59 -10.08 12.20 -9.65
C ALA A 59 -9.97 10.67 -9.64
N TYR A 60 -11.12 9.99 -9.79
CA TYR A 60 -11.18 8.52 -9.89
C TYR A 60 -11.98 8.02 -11.10
N ARG A 61 -12.71 8.91 -11.80
CA ARG A 61 -13.49 8.54 -12.97
C ARG A 61 -13.68 9.74 -13.90
N PHE A 62 -13.45 9.54 -15.20
CA PHE A 62 -13.52 10.59 -16.21
C PHE A 62 -14.79 10.53 -17.08
N ARG A 63 -15.84 9.93 -16.55
CA ARG A 63 -17.19 9.89 -17.14
C ARG A 63 -18.22 10.07 -16.03
N PRO A 64 -19.39 10.67 -16.31
CA PRO A 64 -20.43 10.79 -15.32
C PRO A 64 -20.90 9.43 -14.79
N ALA A 65 -21.42 9.41 -13.58
CA ALA A 65 -22.14 8.29 -12.99
C ALA A 65 -23.36 8.81 -12.22
N ARG A 66 -24.38 7.99 -12.09
CA ARG A 66 -25.59 8.33 -11.33
C ARG A 66 -25.27 8.40 -9.84
N ASP A 67 -24.52 7.42 -9.35
CA ASP A 67 -24.04 7.35 -7.97
C ASP A 67 -22.50 7.43 -7.96
N PRO A 68 -21.91 8.52 -7.44
CA PRO A 68 -20.47 8.68 -7.32
C PRO A 68 -19.81 7.66 -6.39
N ALA A 69 -20.47 7.26 -5.29
CA ALA A 69 -19.91 6.30 -4.34
C ALA A 69 -19.87 4.90 -4.95
N GLU A 70 -20.96 4.45 -5.59
CA GLU A 70 -20.99 3.19 -6.31
C GLU A 70 -19.91 3.15 -7.40
N ALA A 71 -19.76 4.24 -8.17
CA ALA A 71 -18.75 4.33 -9.22
C ALA A 71 -17.31 4.25 -8.69
N LEU A 72 -17.05 4.68 -7.47
CA LEU A 72 -15.75 4.53 -6.79
C LEU A 72 -15.56 3.08 -6.29
N LEU A 73 -16.60 2.48 -5.71
CA LEU A 73 -16.56 1.09 -5.26
C LEU A 73 -16.46 0.08 -6.43
N ASP A 74 -17.01 0.38 -7.62
CA ASP A 74 -16.77 -0.38 -8.85
C ASP A 74 -15.26 -0.48 -9.20
N ASN A 75 -14.49 0.59 -8.94
CA ASN A 75 -13.05 0.55 -9.15
C ASN A 75 -12.37 -0.41 -8.16
N LEU A 76 -12.84 -0.48 -6.91
CA LEU A 76 -12.36 -1.46 -5.94
C LEU A 76 -12.65 -2.90 -6.41
N GLU A 77 -13.88 -3.18 -6.85
CA GLU A 77 -14.24 -4.50 -7.36
C GLU A 77 -13.34 -4.92 -8.55
N LYS A 78 -13.08 -3.98 -9.48
CA LYS A 78 -12.17 -4.24 -10.61
C LYS A 78 -10.73 -4.47 -10.16
N ALA A 79 -10.27 -3.76 -9.13
CA ALA A 79 -8.95 -3.96 -8.56
C ALA A 79 -8.83 -5.35 -7.93
N LEU A 80 -9.82 -5.77 -7.14
CA LEU A 80 -9.89 -7.09 -6.53
C LEU A 80 -9.94 -8.19 -7.60
N ALA A 81 -10.87 -8.10 -8.56
CA ALA A 81 -11.03 -9.09 -9.63
C ALA A 81 -9.74 -9.29 -10.44
N ARG A 82 -8.96 -8.24 -10.69
CA ARG A 82 -7.68 -8.32 -11.40
C ARG A 82 -6.64 -9.13 -10.65
N ARG A 83 -6.67 -9.14 -9.32
CA ARG A 83 -5.66 -9.77 -8.45
C ARG A 83 -6.11 -11.12 -7.88
N LEU A 84 -7.40 -11.43 -8.01
CA LEU A 84 -7.98 -12.68 -7.51
C LEU A 84 -7.25 -13.94 -8.02
N PRO A 85 -6.87 -14.07 -9.32
CA PRO A 85 -6.15 -15.25 -9.78
C PRO A 85 -4.81 -15.49 -9.09
N ALA A 86 -4.06 -14.41 -8.78
CA ALA A 86 -2.80 -14.52 -8.06
C ALA A 86 -3.03 -14.97 -6.60
N LEU A 87 -4.06 -14.43 -5.97
CA LEU A 87 -4.44 -14.77 -4.61
C LEU A 87 -4.95 -16.22 -4.50
N GLU A 88 -5.75 -16.69 -5.47
CA GLU A 88 -6.21 -18.09 -5.54
C GLU A 88 -5.05 -19.07 -5.76
N GLY A 89 -4.06 -18.66 -6.57
CA GLY A 89 -2.84 -19.46 -6.80
C GLY A 89 -1.92 -19.55 -5.57
N GLU A 90 -1.94 -18.56 -4.69
CA GLU A 90 -1.08 -18.50 -3.50
C GLU A 90 -1.81 -17.87 -2.30
N PRO A 91 -2.81 -18.56 -1.70
CA PRO A 91 -3.65 -17.99 -0.64
C PRO A 91 -2.90 -17.69 0.67
N GLU A 92 -1.71 -18.25 0.87
CA GLU A 92 -0.83 -17.96 2.00
C GLU A 92 0.16 -16.81 1.71
N GLY A 93 0.06 -16.19 0.54
CA GLY A 93 0.97 -15.12 0.10
C GLY A 93 0.64 -13.75 0.65
N GLY A 94 1.49 -12.78 0.25
CA GLY A 94 1.28 -11.35 0.45
C GLY A 94 1.04 -10.63 -0.86
N PHE A 95 -0.06 -9.87 -0.98
CA PHE A 95 -0.46 -9.18 -2.21
C PHE A 95 -1.07 -7.82 -1.94
N ARG A 96 -0.78 -6.83 -2.79
CA ARG A 96 -1.51 -5.58 -2.84
C ARG A 96 -2.78 -5.74 -3.66
N LEU A 97 -3.95 -5.68 -3.02
CA LEU A 97 -5.25 -5.85 -3.65
C LEU A 97 -5.81 -4.54 -4.22
N ALA A 98 -5.52 -3.40 -3.60
CA ALA A 98 -5.87 -2.07 -4.10
C ALA A 98 -4.67 -1.13 -3.97
N HIS A 99 -4.34 -0.42 -5.06
CA HIS A 99 -3.15 0.42 -5.19
C HIS A 99 -3.49 1.87 -5.53
N ALA A 100 -4.19 2.53 -4.63
CA ALA A 100 -4.46 3.97 -4.69
C ALA A 100 -4.75 4.49 -6.12
N GLU A 101 -4.03 5.49 -6.57
CA GLU A 101 -4.18 6.11 -7.89
C GLU A 101 -4.00 5.13 -9.05
N GLY A 102 -3.19 4.10 -8.88
CA GLY A 102 -2.96 3.06 -9.90
C GLY A 102 -4.22 2.25 -10.24
N ASP A 103 -5.17 2.17 -9.31
CA ASP A 103 -6.47 1.52 -9.49
C ASP A 103 -7.63 2.51 -9.56
N PHE A 104 -7.38 3.79 -9.72
CA PHE A 104 -8.39 4.86 -9.62
C PHE A 104 -9.15 4.83 -8.29
N LEU A 105 -8.42 4.56 -7.19
CA LEU A 105 -8.87 4.54 -5.80
C LEU A 105 -8.03 5.53 -4.96
N PRO A 106 -7.98 6.83 -5.31
CA PRO A 106 -7.00 7.76 -4.75
C PRO A 106 -6.97 7.70 -3.22
N GLY A 107 -5.78 7.42 -2.67
CA GLY A 107 -5.58 7.35 -1.23
C GLY A 107 -6.14 6.10 -0.54
N LEU A 108 -6.56 5.06 -1.24
CA LEU A 108 -6.92 3.76 -0.67
C LEU A 108 -5.89 2.70 -1.04
N VAL A 109 -5.31 2.07 -0.04
CA VAL A 109 -4.48 0.87 -0.16
C VAL A 109 -5.16 -0.28 0.58
N VAL A 110 -5.18 -1.46 -0.02
CA VAL A 110 -5.61 -2.69 0.64
C VAL A 110 -4.57 -3.76 0.35
N ASP A 111 -3.94 -4.27 1.39
CA ASP A 111 -2.96 -5.34 1.33
C ASP A 111 -3.50 -6.60 1.99
N TYR A 112 -3.17 -7.74 1.42
CA TYR A 112 -3.56 -9.07 1.85
C TYR A 112 -2.34 -9.83 2.36
N TYR A 113 -2.47 -10.52 3.49
CA TYR A 113 -1.45 -11.33 4.14
C TYR A 113 -2.07 -12.63 4.64
N ALA A 114 -2.03 -13.70 3.86
CA ALA A 114 -2.53 -15.04 4.20
C ALA A 114 -3.97 -15.07 4.75
N GLY A 115 -4.86 -14.24 4.20
CA GLY A 115 -6.25 -14.09 4.61
C GLY A 115 -6.51 -12.92 5.57
N HIS A 116 -5.49 -12.24 6.05
CA HIS A 116 -5.62 -11.04 6.89
C HIS A 116 -5.39 -9.81 6.03
N LEU A 117 -6.36 -8.89 6.00
CA LEU A 117 -6.28 -7.68 5.20
C LEU A 117 -5.91 -6.48 6.06
N VAL A 118 -5.04 -5.63 5.53
CA VAL A 118 -4.71 -4.32 6.11
C VAL A 118 -5.11 -3.24 5.11
N LEU A 119 -5.95 -2.33 5.56
CA LEU A 119 -6.45 -1.19 4.80
C LEU A 119 -5.81 0.08 5.33
N GLN A 120 -5.37 0.96 4.44
CA GLN A 120 -4.93 2.32 4.75
C GLN A 120 -5.63 3.32 3.85
N THR A 121 -6.15 4.40 4.44
CA THR A 121 -6.75 5.52 3.70
C THR A 121 -6.00 6.81 4.00
N THR A 122 -5.79 7.63 2.96
CA THR A 122 -5.12 8.93 3.08
C THR A 122 -5.94 10.08 2.49
N ALA A 123 -7.22 9.86 2.20
CA ALA A 123 -8.15 10.89 1.72
C ALA A 123 -9.44 10.86 2.54
N TYR A 124 -9.95 12.04 2.91
CA TYR A 124 -11.04 12.21 3.86
C TYR A 124 -12.31 11.43 3.48
N ALA A 125 -12.68 11.44 2.21
CA ALA A 125 -13.94 10.84 1.75
C ALA A 125 -14.04 9.33 2.00
N TRP A 126 -12.92 8.62 2.21
CA TRP A 126 -12.92 7.19 2.51
C TRP A 126 -13.50 6.85 3.88
N GLU A 127 -13.44 7.76 4.86
CA GLU A 127 -13.94 7.46 6.22
C GLU A 127 -15.43 7.07 6.22
N ALA A 128 -16.24 7.76 5.42
CA ALA A 128 -17.67 7.44 5.27
C ALA A 128 -17.91 6.14 4.47
N LEU A 129 -16.94 5.69 3.68
CA LEU A 129 -17.07 4.52 2.81
C LEU A 129 -16.42 3.25 3.40
N LEU A 130 -15.74 3.34 4.55
CA LEU A 130 -15.09 2.19 5.19
C LEU A 130 -16.03 0.98 5.39
N PRO A 131 -17.30 1.14 5.80
CA PRO A 131 -18.22 0.02 5.91
C PRO A 131 -18.45 -0.70 4.58
N GLN A 132 -18.64 0.06 3.49
CA GLN A 132 -18.86 -0.49 2.15
C GLN A 132 -17.59 -1.16 1.62
N VAL A 133 -16.40 -0.59 1.87
CA VAL A 133 -15.11 -1.22 1.54
C VAL A 133 -14.98 -2.54 2.28
N ALA A 134 -15.29 -2.59 3.59
CA ALA A 134 -15.23 -3.80 4.39
C ALA A 134 -16.13 -4.91 3.82
N GLU A 135 -17.37 -4.59 3.43
CA GLU A 135 -18.28 -5.58 2.82
C GLU A 135 -17.75 -6.10 1.47
N LYS A 136 -17.11 -5.25 0.65
CA LYS A 136 -16.54 -5.67 -0.65
C LYS A 136 -15.35 -6.62 -0.50
N VAL A 137 -14.50 -6.45 0.53
CA VAL A 137 -13.33 -7.29 0.75
C VAL A 137 -13.61 -8.50 1.67
N LYS A 138 -14.73 -8.52 2.37
CA LYS A 138 -15.13 -9.57 3.31
C LYS A 138 -15.02 -11.00 2.78
N PRO A 139 -15.40 -11.31 1.51
CA PRO A 139 -15.24 -12.67 0.98
C PRO A 139 -13.80 -13.19 0.95
N LEU A 140 -12.81 -12.29 0.97
CA LEU A 140 -11.38 -12.60 0.91
C LEU A 140 -10.73 -12.57 2.31
N ALA A 141 -11.46 -12.12 3.35
CA ALA A 141 -10.90 -11.71 4.62
C ALA A 141 -11.25 -12.63 5.78
N LYS A 142 -10.25 -13.20 6.45
CA LYS A 142 -10.37 -13.71 7.83
C LYS A 142 -10.50 -12.57 8.84
N SER A 143 -9.78 -11.46 8.58
CA SER A 143 -9.87 -10.20 9.31
C SER A 143 -9.53 -9.02 8.42
N LEU A 144 -10.01 -7.81 8.79
CA LEU A 144 -9.66 -6.55 8.16
C LEU A 144 -9.27 -5.54 9.24
N LEU A 145 -8.06 -5.02 9.16
CA LEU A 145 -7.51 -3.99 10.03
C LEU A 145 -7.42 -2.66 9.26
N ALA A 146 -7.98 -1.59 9.78
CA ALA A 146 -7.69 -0.24 9.31
C ALA A 146 -6.44 0.27 10.03
N LYS A 147 -5.33 0.35 9.32
CA LYS A 147 -4.05 0.88 9.80
C LYS A 147 -3.83 2.29 9.29
N ASN A 148 -4.56 3.21 9.87
CA ASN A 148 -4.63 4.63 9.50
C ASN A 148 -3.71 5.49 10.40
N ASP A 149 -2.46 5.06 10.59
CA ASP A 149 -1.43 5.68 11.43
C ASP A 149 -0.39 6.50 10.66
N ALA A 150 -0.54 6.63 9.33
CA ALA A 150 0.35 7.42 8.50
C ALA A 150 0.14 8.93 8.70
N ARG A 151 1.20 9.67 9.03
CA ARG A 151 1.16 11.12 9.31
C ARG A 151 0.59 11.96 8.17
N VAL A 152 0.68 11.50 6.92
CA VAL A 152 0.08 12.19 5.77
C VAL A 152 -1.43 12.42 5.93
N ARG A 153 -2.11 11.64 6.76
CA ARG A 153 -3.54 11.81 7.09
C ARG A 153 -3.82 13.13 7.80
N GLU A 154 -2.88 13.63 8.59
CA GLU A 154 -3.00 14.91 9.30
C GLU A 154 -3.14 16.09 8.33
N LEU A 155 -2.54 15.99 7.13
CA LEU A 155 -2.68 16.98 6.05
C LEU A 155 -4.10 17.00 5.43
N GLU A 156 -4.87 15.94 5.66
CA GLU A 156 -6.27 15.83 5.27
C GLU A 156 -7.23 16.21 6.43
N GLY A 157 -6.71 16.53 7.60
CA GLY A 157 -7.51 16.76 8.82
C GLY A 157 -8.08 15.47 9.42
N LEU A 158 -7.44 14.33 9.16
CA LEU A 158 -7.87 13.01 9.61
C LEU A 158 -7.11 12.56 10.85
N PRO A 159 -7.79 11.90 11.82
CA PRO A 159 -7.14 11.31 12.98
C PRO A 159 -6.26 10.11 12.58
N LEU A 160 -5.24 9.85 13.40
CA LEU A 160 -4.43 8.64 13.31
C LEU A 160 -5.05 7.55 14.19
N TYR A 161 -5.20 6.34 13.65
CA TYR A 161 -5.73 5.20 14.40
C TYR A 161 -5.35 3.86 13.76
N VAL A 162 -5.35 2.81 14.59
CA VAL A 162 -5.31 1.41 14.17
C VAL A 162 -6.51 0.73 14.84
N ARG A 163 -7.42 0.16 14.04
CA ARG A 163 -8.62 -0.52 14.57
C ARG A 163 -9.11 -1.65 13.67
N PRO A 164 -9.70 -2.72 14.22
CA PRO A 164 -10.35 -3.74 13.44
C PRO A 164 -11.63 -3.19 12.78
N LEU A 165 -11.86 -3.58 11.52
CA LEU A 165 -13.12 -3.35 10.79
C LEU A 165 -13.90 -4.67 10.61
N LEU A 166 -13.19 -5.83 10.57
CA LEU A 166 -13.79 -7.14 10.45
C LEU A 166 -12.91 -8.16 11.21
N GLY A 167 -13.53 -8.97 12.07
CA GLY A 167 -12.81 -9.99 12.84
C GLY A 167 -11.68 -9.43 13.69
N GLN A 168 -10.84 -10.32 14.20
CA GLN A 168 -9.65 -9.95 14.97
C GLN A 168 -8.40 -10.33 14.18
N ALA A 169 -7.57 -9.34 13.83
CA ALA A 169 -6.29 -9.58 13.20
C ALA A 169 -5.27 -10.09 14.23
N PRO A 170 -4.44 -11.08 13.89
CA PRO A 170 -3.29 -11.41 14.72
C PRO A 170 -2.29 -10.25 14.67
N GLU A 171 -1.45 -10.14 15.69
CA GLU A 171 -0.35 -9.17 15.69
C GLU A 171 0.61 -9.44 14.52
N ARG A 172 0.96 -10.70 14.33
CA ARG A 172 1.90 -11.15 13.29
C ARG A 172 1.34 -12.34 12.51
N VAL A 173 1.64 -12.41 11.23
CA VAL A 173 1.24 -13.49 10.33
C VAL A 173 2.42 -13.95 9.48
N ALA A 174 2.59 -15.26 9.30
CA ALA A 174 3.54 -15.82 8.36
C ALA A 174 2.95 -15.82 6.96
N VAL A 175 3.64 -15.20 6.01
CA VAL A 175 3.26 -15.21 4.59
C VAL A 175 4.28 -15.99 3.77
N LYS A 176 3.80 -16.64 2.73
CA LYS A 176 4.62 -17.35 1.75
C LYS A 176 5.00 -16.42 0.61
N GLU A 177 6.25 -16.48 0.16
CA GLU A 177 6.74 -15.76 -1.00
C GLU A 177 7.77 -16.62 -1.73
N GLY A 178 7.43 -17.11 -2.92
CA GLY A 178 8.28 -18.06 -3.60
C GLY A 178 8.51 -19.31 -2.76
N ARG A 179 9.78 -19.59 -2.45
CA ARG A 179 10.21 -20.75 -1.66
C ARG A 179 10.37 -20.48 -0.17
N ILE A 180 10.20 -19.22 0.27
CA ILE A 180 10.39 -18.82 1.66
C ILE A 180 9.08 -18.41 2.35
N ARG A 181 9.13 -18.29 3.67
CA ARG A 181 8.11 -17.68 4.53
C ARG A 181 8.76 -16.58 5.35
N TYR A 182 8.03 -15.50 5.60
CA TYR A 182 8.46 -14.45 6.51
C TYR A 182 7.28 -13.93 7.34
N LEU A 183 7.60 -13.40 8.50
CA LEU A 183 6.62 -12.83 9.42
C LEU A 183 6.34 -11.37 9.05
N VAL A 184 5.06 -11.03 9.01
CA VAL A 184 4.56 -9.68 8.80
C VAL A 184 3.88 -9.21 10.08
N ASP A 185 4.33 -8.09 10.63
CA ASP A 185 3.65 -7.41 11.72
C ASP A 185 2.54 -6.52 11.14
N LEU A 186 1.29 -6.86 11.47
CA LEU A 186 0.11 -6.16 10.94
C LEU A 186 -0.22 -4.88 11.73
N THR A 187 0.22 -4.79 12.97
CA THR A 187 -0.12 -3.70 13.90
C THR A 187 0.98 -2.67 14.07
N GLY A 188 2.21 -3.10 14.34
CA GLY A 188 3.36 -2.25 14.63
C GLY A 188 4.32 -2.05 13.45
N GLY A 189 4.24 -2.89 12.40
CA GLY A 189 5.16 -2.85 11.26
C GLY A 189 5.09 -1.57 10.43
N GLN A 190 6.14 -1.29 9.67
CA GLN A 190 6.18 -0.16 8.75
C GLN A 190 5.13 -0.32 7.64
N LYS A 191 4.57 0.80 7.13
CA LYS A 191 3.51 0.82 6.12
C LYS A 191 2.32 -0.05 6.58
N THR A 192 1.83 -0.90 5.69
CA THR A 192 0.76 -1.87 5.95
C THR A 192 1.29 -3.22 6.47
N GLY A 193 2.62 -3.38 6.61
CA GLY A 193 3.27 -4.58 7.15
C GLY A 193 4.52 -5.02 6.38
N ALA A 194 4.51 -4.97 5.03
CA ALA A 194 5.64 -5.39 4.20
C ALA A 194 5.78 -4.55 2.92
N TYR A 195 6.94 -4.64 2.26
CA TYR A 195 7.23 -4.03 0.97
C TYR A 195 6.81 -4.97 -0.18
N LEU A 196 5.51 -5.08 -0.41
CA LEU A 196 4.93 -6.02 -1.38
C LEU A 196 5.29 -5.70 -2.84
N ASP A 197 5.67 -4.45 -3.14
CA ASP A 197 6.15 -4.01 -4.45
C ASP A 197 7.46 -4.66 -4.88
N GLN A 198 8.25 -5.18 -3.92
CA GLN A 198 9.53 -5.86 -4.18
C GLN A 198 9.40 -7.38 -4.31
N ARG A 199 8.20 -7.93 -4.18
CA ARG A 199 7.95 -9.38 -4.18
C ARG A 199 8.62 -10.12 -5.35
N ASP A 200 8.35 -9.69 -6.57
CA ASP A 200 8.86 -10.38 -7.77
C ASP A 200 10.38 -10.24 -7.91
N ASN A 201 10.94 -9.09 -7.49
CA ASN A 201 12.38 -8.89 -7.45
C ASN A 201 13.05 -9.84 -6.44
N ARG A 202 12.43 -10.04 -5.27
CA ARG A 202 12.95 -10.98 -4.27
C ARG A 202 12.90 -12.43 -4.77
N ILE A 203 11.79 -12.86 -5.35
CA ILE A 203 11.65 -14.20 -5.95
C ILE A 203 12.68 -14.41 -7.07
N LEU A 204 12.98 -13.35 -7.86
CA LEU A 204 14.01 -13.43 -8.89
C LEU A 204 15.39 -13.78 -8.32
N MET A 205 15.70 -13.33 -7.08
CA MET A 205 16.98 -13.66 -6.43
C MET A 205 17.18 -15.16 -6.22
N GLU A 206 16.13 -15.95 -6.15
CA GLU A 206 16.21 -17.42 -6.04
C GLU A 206 16.93 -18.09 -7.23
N ARG A 207 17.13 -17.38 -8.32
CA ARG A 207 17.83 -17.89 -9.53
C ARG A 207 19.35 -17.77 -9.44
N PHE A 208 19.85 -16.92 -8.55
CA PHE A 208 21.28 -16.66 -8.44
C PHE A 208 21.95 -17.68 -7.51
N ARG A 209 23.21 -17.97 -7.80
CA ARG A 209 24.06 -18.93 -7.07
C ARG A 209 25.44 -18.34 -6.90
N GLY A 210 26.09 -18.63 -5.77
CA GLY A 210 27.45 -18.17 -5.53
C GLY A 210 27.95 -18.55 -4.14
N GLU A 211 29.18 -18.11 -3.84
CA GLU A 211 29.78 -18.32 -2.52
C GLU A 211 29.26 -17.31 -1.52
N ARG A 212 29.24 -16.01 -1.90
CA ARG A 212 28.89 -14.92 -0.97
C ARG A 212 27.91 -13.94 -1.63
N ALA A 213 26.95 -13.45 -0.85
CA ALA A 213 26.06 -12.36 -1.21
C ALA A 213 25.98 -11.31 -0.09
N LEU A 214 25.78 -10.06 -0.46
CA LEU A 214 25.61 -8.94 0.45
C LEU A 214 24.24 -8.29 0.19
N ASP A 215 23.42 -8.22 1.24
CA ASP A 215 22.13 -7.57 1.28
C ASP A 215 22.24 -6.33 2.17
N VAL A 216 22.32 -5.12 1.57
CA VAL A 216 22.39 -3.85 2.28
C VAL A 216 21.04 -3.17 2.34
N PHE A 217 20.74 -2.49 3.46
CA PHE A 217 19.42 -2.01 3.81
C PHE A 217 18.41 -3.17 3.91
N SER A 218 18.88 -4.25 4.56
CA SER A 218 18.22 -5.56 4.52
C SER A 218 16.87 -5.59 5.23
N TYR A 219 16.59 -4.61 6.13
CA TYR A 219 15.38 -4.56 6.95
C TYR A 219 15.13 -5.93 7.63
N ALA A 220 13.96 -6.54 7.44
CA ALA A 220 13.59 -7.86 7.97
C ALA A 220 14.20 -9.04 7.17
N GLY A 221 15.24 -8.80 6.36
CA GLY A 221 16.03 -9.82 5.67
C GLY A 221 15.34 -10.46 4.46
N SER A 222 14.29 -9.87 3.92
CA SER A 222 13.50 -10.53 2.87
C SER A 222 14.30 -10.85 1.60
N PHE A 223 15.19 -9.97 1.13
CA PHE A 223 16.12 -10.26 0.02
C PHE A 223 17.17 -11.30 0.42
N GLY A 224 17.76 -11.14 1.58
CA GLY A 224 18.76 -12.08 2.12
C GLY A 224 18.26 -13.52 2.21
N LEU A 225 16.98 -13.73 2.61
CA LEU A 225 16.35 -15.05 2.66
C LEU A 225 16.28 -15.72 1.28
N HIS A 226 15.86 -15.00 0.24
CA HIS A 226 15.81 -15.55 -1.12
C HIS A 226 17.21 -15.84 -1.66
N LEU A 227 18.20 -14.98 -1.36
CA LEU A 227 19.61 -15.21 -1.71
C LEU A 227 20.16 -16.43 -0.99
N ALA A 228 19.83 -16.68 0.28
CA ALA A 228 20.31 -17.81 1.05
C ALA A 228 19.89 -19.20 0.50
N LEU A 229 18.93 -19.23 -0.43
CA LEU A 229 18.58 -20.45 -1.15
C LEU A 229 19.63 -20.86 -2.20
N GLY A 230 20.57 -19.99 -2.53
CA GLY A 230 21.54 -20.20 -3.59
C GLY A 230 22.98 -19.81 -3.26
N PHE A 231 23.20 -19.12 -2.16
CA PHE A 231 24.52 -18.68 -1.72
C PHE A 231 24.95 -19.42 -0.44
N GLN A 232 26.25 -19.69 -0.29
CA GLN A 232 26.80 -20.36 0.88
C GLN A 232 26.81 -19.42 2.11
N GLU A 233 27.13 -18.15 1.91
CA GLU A 233 27.10 -17.10 2.93
C GLU A 233 26.30 -15.91 2.42
N VAL A 234 25.33 -15.43 3.22
CA VAL A 234 24.62 -14.18 2.97
C VAL A 234 24.82 -13.25 4.17
N ILE A 235 25.34 -12.05 3.90
CA ILE A 235 25.53 -11.00 4.89
C ILE A 235 24.41 -9.99 4.73
N SER A 236 23.62 -9.79 5.78
CA SER A 236 22.53 -8.82 5.84
C SER A 236 22.91 -7.64 6.72
N VAL A 237 22.91 -6.44 6.15
CA VAL A 237 23.35 -5.20 6.81
C VAL A 237 22.19 -4.25 6.95
N ASP A 238 21.90 -3.81 8.16
CA ASP A 238 20.92 -2.75 8.45
C ASP A 238 21.37 -1.96 9.69
N SER A 239 20.93 -0.73 9.81
CA SER A 239 21.19 0.11 10.98
C SER A 239 20.21 -0.14 12.14
N SER A 240 19.14 -0.89 11.89
CA SER A 240 18.11 -1.21 12.86
C SER A 240 18.32 -2.59 13.48
N ALA A 241 18.76 -2.63 14.74
CA ALA A 241 18.85 -3.87 15.49
C ALA A 241 17.52 -4.64 15.56
N GLU A 242 16.39 -3.94 15.62
CA GLU A 242 15.05 -4.54 15.61
C GLU A 242 14.75 -5.26 14.29
N ALA A 243 15.06 -4.61 13.16
CA ALA A 243 14.90 -5.20 11.84
C ALA A 243 15.78 -6.46 11.67
N LEU A 244 17.03 -6.42 12.16
CA LEU A 244 17.93 -7.57 12.12
C LEU A 244 17.46 -8.72 13.01
N ARG A 245 16.86 -8.46 14.18
CA ARG A 245 16.23 -9.51 15.00
C ARG A 245 15.08 -10.18 14.25
N GLN A 246 14.25 -9.40 13.57
CA GLN A 246 13.19 -9.93 12.73
C GLN A 246 13.73 -10.75 11.55
N ALA A 247 14.82 -10.30 10.92
CA ALA A 247 15.51 -11.04 9.85
C ALA A 247 16.06 -12.39 10.35
N GLU A 248 16.63 -12.44 11.54
CA GLU A 248 17.11 -13.68 12.16
C GLU A 248 15.95 -14.65 12.46
N GLU A 249 14.83 -14.14 12.98
CA GLU A 249 13.63 -14.93 13.21
C GLU A 249 13.07 -15.51 11.90
N ASN A 250 13.02 -14.71 10.85
CA ASN A 250 12.62 -15.14 9.52
C ASN A 250 13.59 -16.19 8.94
N ALA A 251 14.89 -16.07 9.16
CA ALA A 251 15.87 -17.07 8.74
C ALA A 251 15.62 -18.41 9.44
N ARG A 252 15.40 -18.40 10.76
CA ARG A 252 15.07 -19.62 11.54
C ARG A 252 13.78 -20.28 11.07
N LEU A 253 12.74 -19.48 10.73
CA LEU A 253 11.46 -19.98 10.20
C LEU A 253 11.64 -20.81 8.92
N ASN A 254 12.67 -20.53 8.13
CA ASN A 254 12.99 -21.19 6.87
C ASN A 254 14.12 -22.24 6.99
N GLY A 255 14.71 -22.44 8.17
CA GLY A 255 15.90 -23.28 8.33
C GLY A 255 17.13 -22.72 7.61
N LEU A 256 17.19 -21.39 7.42
CA LEU A 256 18.28 -20.67 6.74
C LEU A 256 19.15 -19.94 7.77
N THR A 257 20.34 -19.56 7.32
CA THR A 257 21.28 -18.75 8.11
C THR A 257 21.62 -17.48 7.35
N LEU A 258 21.51 -16.33 8.03
CA LEU A 258 21.99 -15.04 7.56
C LEU A 258 23.00 -14.50 8.57
N LYS A 259 24.09 -13.91 8.09
CA LYS A 259 25.05 -13.20 8.94
C LYS A 259 24.60 -11.76 9.11
N MET A 260 24.12 -11.43 10.30
CA MET A 260 23.61 -10.09 10.61
C MET A 260 24.75 -9.13 10.93
N VAL A 261 24.71 -7.93 10.36
CA VAL A 261 25.66 -6.84 10.64
C VAL A 261 24.86 -5.58 10.92
N GLU A 262 24.89 -5.12 12.17
CA GLU A 262 24.32 -3.84 12.57
C GLU A 262 25.31 -2.73 12.23
N ALA A 263 25.09 -2.01 11.15
CA ALA A 263 25.95 -0.93 10.69
C ALA A 263 25.21 0.04 9.77
N ASN A 264 25.76 1.24 9.62
CA ASN A 264 25.41 2.09 8.48
C ASN A 264 25.92 1.44 7.19
N ALA A 265 25.03 1.23 6.22
CA ALA A 265 25.38 0.51 4.99
C ALA A 265 26.51 1.16 4.19
N PHE A 266 26.58 2.50 4.14
CA PHE A 266 27.66 3.21 3.43
C PHE A 266 29.02 3.03 4.12
N ASP A 267 29.04 3.05 5.46
CA ASP A 267 30.28 2.85 6.22
C ASP A 267 30.75 1.39 6.11
N HIS A 268 29.82 0.44 6.14
CA HIS A 268 30.13 -0.96 5.93
C HIS A 268 30.72 -1.22 4.53
N LEU A 269 30.13 -0.64 3.49
CA LEU A 269 30.62 -0.78 2.10
C LEU A 269 32.04 -0.21 1.94
N ARG A 270 32.32 0.98 2.54
CA ARG A 270 33.69 1.55 2.53
C ARG A 270 34.73 0.68 3.24
N ALA A 271 34.31 -0.06 4.26
CA ALA A 271 35.20 -0.96 4.98
C ALA A 271 35.52 -2.27 4.25
N LEU A 272 34.82 -2.54 3.13
CA LEU A 272 35.06 -3.69 2.26
C LEU A 272 36.04 -3.39 1.10
N GLU A 273 36.33 -2.10 0.84
CA GLU A 273 37.34 -1.64 -0.11
C GLU A 273 38.76 -1.86 0.47
#